data_2bb4e90783e4c4880b3176a4a4e39389
#
_entry.id   2bb4e90783e4c4880b3176a4a4e39389
#
_cell.length_a   1.000
_cell.length_b   1.000
_cell.length_c   1.000
_cell.angle_alpha   90.00
_cell.angle_beta   90.00
_cell.angle_gamma   90.00
#
_symmetry.space_group_name_H-M   'P 1'
#
loop_
_entity.id
_entity.type
_entity.pdbx_description
1 polymer ?
#
loop_
_entity_poly.entity_id
_entity_poly.type
_entity_poly.pdbx_seq_one_letter_code
_entity_poly.pdbx_strand_id
1 'polypeptide(L)'
;MHAALIAALAAHPQAPALHTVSPTARGYAGYRAWLDRLARLESAGAHLEQLGESVRGEPLLGVRFGRSQSGRCSLVLSGLHPMEWIGVETCFALMDRLNDAPPEDREVWCVPLANPDGIRRVEANLRHGRRRMVRHNARGVDLNRNFPRYWGRFSLARLLLGPLFARGAAAASEPEVRALAERFSQAALRDRGCRLDRALSLHSFGGVVLIPYGAFWRRTAHYAEQARAARDVAERIGEETGQGAYRVLQSARWVPGFTAPGMELDWFYAEHSALSLLVECSRKNQRLSAPSAWFEPFRWFNPTDPQQLAAALARALTPYVRGEA
;
A
#
# COMPACT_ATOMS: atom_id res chain seq x y z
N MET A 1 12.04 22.10 -3.41
CA MET A 1 11.71 20.95 -2.52
C MET A 1 10.55 21.33 -1.63
N HIS A 2 9.55 20.45 -1.53
CA HIS A 2 8.33 20.72 -0.77
C HIS A 2 8.62 20.93 0.73
N ALA A 3 8.01 21.96 1.36
CA ALA A 3 8.31 22.36 2.74
C ALA A 3 8.13 21.21 3.75
N ALA A 4 7.06 20.41 3.61
CA ALA A 4 6.82 19.27 4.49
C ALA A 4 7.90 18.18 4.37
N LEU A 5 8.43 17.96 3.18
CA LEU A 5 9.53 17.00 2.98
C LEU A 5 10.84 17.52 3.58
N ILE A 6 11.12 18.82 3.46
CA ILE A 6 12.28 19.46 4.11
C ILE A 6 12.19 19.28 5.64
N ALA A 7 11.00 19.57 6.20
CA ALA A 7 10.77 19.42 7.64
C ALA A 7 10.93 17.94 8.09
N ALA A 8 10.37 16.99 7.34
CA ALA A 8 10.53 15.57 7.63
C ALA A 8 12.00 15.12 7.54
N LEU A 9 12.74 15.56 6.54
CA LEU A 9 14.17 15.26 6.40
C LEU A 9 15.00 15.84 7.56
N ALA A 10 14.66 17.04 8.03
CA ALA A 10 15.31 17.66 9.19
C ALA A 10 14.98 16.93 10.50
N ALA A 11 13.74 16.50 10.68
CA ALA A 11 13.30 15.74 11.85
C ALA A 11 13.89 14.32 11.93
N HIS A 12 14.33 13.78 10.78
CA HIS A 12 14.91 12.43 10.67
C HIS A 12 16.33 12.48 10.11
N PRO A 13 17.34 12.84 10.94
CA PRO A 13 18.72 12.90 10.49
C PRO A 13 19.20 11.54 9.99
N GLN A 14 20.24 11.55 9.17
CA GLN A 14 20.84 10.31 8.67
C GLN A 14 21.30 9.44 9.85
N ALA A 15 20.92 8.17 9.77
CA ALA A 15 21.32 7.13 10.71
C ALA A 15 22.09 6.05 9.95
N PRO A 16 22.87 5.20 10.65
CA PRO A 16 23.51 4.05 10.01
C PRO A 16 22.51 3.26 9.18
N ALA A 17 22.93 2.77 8.01
CA ALA A 17 22.07 1.99 7.13
C ALA A 17 21.43 0.83 7.91
N LEU A 18 20.14 0.58 7.69
CA LEU A 18 19.38 -0.36 8.52
C LEU A 18 19.98 -1.77 8.48
N HIS A 19 20.51 -2.21 7.35
CA HIS A 19 21.14 -3.52 7.19
C HIS A 19 22.42 -3.70 8.03
N THR A 20 23.10 -2.61 8.42
CA THR A 20 24.31 -2.69 9.26
C THR A 20 23.97 -2.92 10.73
N VAL A 21 22.78 -2.53 11.17
CA VAL A 21 22.32 -2.66 12.56
C VAL A 21 21.24 -3.71 12.75
N SER A 22 20.62 -4.19 11.66
CA SER A 22 19.59 -5.23 11.70
C SER A 22 19.71 -6.17 10.49
N PRO A 23 20.33 -7.36 10.66
CA PRO A 23 20.39 -8.36 9.60
C PRO A 23 19.00 -8.80 9.09
N THR A 24 17.97 -8.72 9.95
CA THR A 24 16.59 -9.03 9.61
C THR A 24 16.04 -8.12 8.50
N ALA A 25 16.49 -6.86 8.46
CA ALA A 25 16.08 -5.86 7.49
C ALA A 25 17.04 -5.72 6.29
N ARG A 26 17.89 -6.73 6.05
CA ARG A 26 18.82 -6.68 4.92
C ARG A 26 18.09 -6.44 3.60
N GLY A 27 18.60 -5.48 2.83
CA GLY A 27 18.02 -5.07 1.54
C GLY A 27 16.94 -4.00 1.62
N TYR A 28 16.45 -3.65 2.81
CA TYR A 28 15.45 -2.59 2.99
C TYR A 28 16.09 -1.25 3.33
N ALA A 29 15.54 -0.18 2.74
CA ALA A 29 16.14 1.15 2.84
C ALA A 29 15.92 1.81 4.23
N GLY A 30 14.70 1.74 4.76
CA GLY A 30 14.28 2.43 5.96
C GLY A 30 13.70 3.83 5.71
N TYR A 31 13.08 4.41 6.74
CA TYR A 31 12.23 5.58 6.61
C TYR A 31 12.97 6.81 6.05
N ARG A 32 14.13 7.14 6.59
CA ARG A 32 14.92 8.29 6.10
C ARG A 32 15.33 8.11 4.63
N ALA A 33 15.78 6.95 4.22
CA ALA A 33 16.20 6.70 2.84
C ALA A 33 15.00 6.77 1.86
N TRP A 34 13.79 6.44 2.30
CA TRP A 34 12.59 6.66 1.51
C TRP A 34 12.24 8.15 1.38
N LEU A 35 12.41 8.95 2.41
CA LEU A 35 12.28 10.41 2.29
C LEU A 35 13.32 11.00 1.31
N ASP A 36 14.57 10.52 1.35
CA ASP A 36 15.61 10.92 0.39
C ASP A 36 15.24 10.52 -1.05
N ARG A 37 14.55 9.36 -1.25
CA ARG A 37 14.01 8.97 -2.58
C ARG A 37 12.90 9.93 -3.04
N LEU A 38 11.99 10.33 -2.16
CA LEU A 38 10.96 11.32 -2.48
C LEU A 38 11.57 12.67 -2.89
N ALA A 39 12.63 13.11 -2.20
CA ALA A 39 13.36 14.32 -2.56
C ALA A 39 14.00 14.24 -3.96
N ARG A 40 14.56 13.08 -4.31
CA ARG A 40 15.11 12.86 -5.68
C ARG A 40 14.03 12.88 -6.74
N LEU A 41 12.90 12.22 -6.52
CA LEU A 41 11.77 12.21 -7.46
C LEU A 41 11.22 13.63 -7.68
N GLU A 42 11.05 14.41 -6.62
CA GLU A 42 10.62 15.80 -6.73
C GLU A 42 11.66 16.64 -7.52
N SER A 43 12.95 16.47 -7.23
CA SER A 43 14.01 17.17 -7.97
C SER A 43 14.09 16.76 -9.45
N ALA A 44 13.64 15.55 -9.79
CA ALA A 44 13.50 15.05 -11.15
C ALA A 44 12.22 15.51 -11.86
N GLY A 45 11.37 16.29 -11.20
CA GLY A 45 10.16 16.89 -11.77
C GLY A 45 8.84 16.23 -11.39
N ALA A 46 8.84 15.19 -10.56
CA ALA A 46 7.60 14.63 -10.03
C ALA A 46 6.89 15.65 -9.10
N HIS A 47 5.58 15.70 -9.16
CA HIS A 47 4.81 16.61 -8.31
C HIS A 47 4.55 15.99 -6.94
N LEU A 48 5.14 16.56 -5.90
CA LEU A 48 4.93 16.16 -4.51
C LEU A 48 3.85 17.02 -3.85
N GLU A 49 2.97 16.39 -3.07
CA GLU A 49 1.92 17.06 -2.30
C GLU A 49 1.83 16.47 -0.89
N GLN A 50 1.69 17.33 0.13
CA GLN A 50 1.29 16.90 1.47
C GLN A 50 -0.22 16.72 1.49
N LEU A 51 -0.69 15.49 1.68
CA LEU A 51 -2.10 15.12 1.72
C LEU A 51 -2.72 15.36 3.11
N GLY A 52 -1.89 15.32 4.16
CA GLY A 52 -2.27 15.47 5.55
C GLY A 52 -1.13 15.06 6.47
N GLU A 53 -1.48 14.70 7.69
CA GLU A 53 -0.52 14.29 8.73
C GLU A 53 -1.01 13.02 9.44
N SER A 54 -0.07 12.27 9.99
CA SER A 54 -0.34 11.13 10.86
C SER A 54 -0.75 11.56 12.26
N VAL A 55 -1.07 10.61 13.12
CA VAL A 55 -1.39 10.87 14.55
C VAL A 55 -0.29 11.65 15.26
N ARG A 56 0.97 11.46 14.90
CA ARG A 56 2.13 12.13 15.53
C ARG A 56 2.68 13.29 14.73
N GLY A 57 1.95 13.76 13.71
CA GLY A 57 2.34 14.91 12.90
C GLY A 57 3.36 14.58 11.80
N GLU A 58 3.60 13.31 11.49
CA GLU A 58 4.42 12.97 10.31
C GLU A 58 3.63 13.28 9.04
N PRO A 59 4.25 13.88 8.02
CA PRO A 59 3.53 14.24 6.81
C PRO A 59 3.13 13.00 5.99
N LEU A 60 1.87 12.97 5.54
CA LEU A 60 1.41 12.06 4.50
C LEU A 60 1.74 12.68 3.15
N LEU A 61 2.66 12.07 2.43
CA LEU A 61 3.15 12.57 1.14
C LEU A 61 2.61 11.74 -0.01
N GLY A 62 2.00 12.41 -0.99
CA GLY A 62 1.61 11.84 -2.27
C GLY A 62 2.48 12.38 -3.40
N VAL A 63 2.80 11.51 -4.36
CA VAL A 63 3.56 11.87 -5.56
C VAL A 63 2.69 11.61 -6.78
N ARG A 64 2.61 12.61 -7.67
CA ARG A 64 1.84 12.54 -8.91
C ARG A 64 2.77 12.52 -10.11
N PHE A 65 2.47 11.62 -11.04
CA PHE A 65 3.13 11.47 -12.34
C PHE A 65 2.12 11.65 -13.46
N GLY A 66 2.59 12.20 -14.56
CA GLY A 66 1.77 12.46 -15.73
C GLY A 66 0.75 13.58 -15.56
N ARG A 67 -0.02 13.81 -16.60
CA ARG A 67 -1.16 14.73 -16.65
C ARG A 67 -2.28 14.07 -17.44
N SER A 68 -3.51 14.33 -17.08
CA SER A 68 -4.66 13.76 -17.78
C SER A 68 -5.44 14.84 -18.50
N GLN A 69 -5.62 14.68 -19.81
CA GLN A 69 -6.56 15.45 -20.61
C GLN A 69 -7.95 14.80 -20.58
N SER A 70 -8.01 13.48 -20.47
CA SER A 70 -9.25 12.71 -20.35
C SER A 70 -9.89 12.74 -18.97
N GLY A 71 -9.26 13.40 -17.99
CA GLY A 71 -9.72 13.44 -16.61
C GLY A 71 -9.61 12.10 -15.87
N ARG A 72 -8.75 11.17 -16.30
CA ARG A 72 -8.56 9.87 -15.65
C ARG A 72 -7.40 9.89 -14.69
N CYS A 73 -7.58 9.26 -13.53
CA CYS A 73 -6.47 9.06 -12.60
C CYS A 73 -6.45 7.64 -12.01
N SER A 74 -5.25 7.23 -11.63
CA SER A 74 -4.97 6.02 -10.86
C SER A 74 -4.43 6.38 -9.49
N LEU A 75 -4.72 5.55 -8.47
CA LEU A 75 -4.17 5.71 -7.13
C LEU A 75 -3.46 4.43 -6.71
N VAL A 76 -2.23 4.57 -6.23
CA VAL A 76 -1.44 3.50 -5.64
C VAL A 76 -1.20 3.81 -4.18
N LEU A 77 -1.60 2.91 -3.29
CA LEU A 77 -1.33 2.99 -1.85
C LEU A 77 -0.38 1.88 -1.42
N SER A 78 0.53 2.20 -0.51
CA SER A 78 1.33 1.21 0.22
C SER A 78 1.60 1.66 1.64
N GLY A 79 2.10 0.76 2.48
CA GLY A 79 2.48 1.08 3.85
C GLY A 79 1.32 1.35 4.80
N LEU A 80 0.07 0.98 4.48
CA LEU A 80 -1.05 0.99 5.43
C LEU A 80 -0.75 0.08 6.64
N HIS A 81 -0.27 -1.14 6.36
CA HIS A 81 0.28 -1.99 7.40
C HIS A 81 1.79 -1.79 7.48
N PRO A 82 2.29 -1.29 8.61
CA PRO A 82 3.65 -0.79 8.72
C PRO A 82 4.76 -1.85 8.68
N MET A 83 4.42 -3.14 8.76
CA MET A 83 5.39 -4.23 8.61
C MET A 83 5.58 -4.72 7.17
N GLU A 84 4.77 -4.27 6.24
CA GLU A 84 4.69 -4.80 4.88
C GLU A 84 5.59 -3.99 3.93
N TRP A 85 6.89 -3.95 4.23
CA TRP A 85 7.86 -3.08 3.56
C TRP A 85 8.12 -3.45 2.11
N ILE A 86 7.90 -4.70 1.71
CA ILE A 86 7.98 -5.06 0.29
C ILE A 86 6.96 -4.33 -0.56
N GLY A 87 5.78 -4.03 -0.02
CA GLY A 87 4.79 -3.17 -0.68
C GLY A 87 5.30 -1.74 -0.88
N VAL A 88 6.01 -1.20 0.12
CA VAL A 88 6.64 0.13 0.06
C VAL A 88 7.77 0.15 -0.99
N GLU A 89 8.67 -0.83 -0.98
CA GLU A 89 9.75 -0.91 -1.99
C GLU A 89 9.18 -1.07 -3.41
N THR A 90 8.10 -1.86 -3.57
CA THR A 90 7.41 -2.00 -4.85
C THR A 90 6.79 -0.67 -5.32
N CYS A 91 6.19 0.10 -4.41
CA CYS A 91 5.65 1.42 -4.72
C CYS A 91 6.75 2.38 -5.20
N PHE A 92 7.89 2.40 -4.51
CA PHE A 92 9.03 3.21 -4.92
C PHE A 92 9.61 2.77 -6.26
N ALA A 93 9.77 1.47 -6.52
CA ALA A 93 10.21 0.98 -7.80
C ALA A 93 9.23 1.33 -8.95
N LEU A 94 7.92 1.32 -8.65
CA LEU A 94 6.90 1.78 -9.57
C LEU A 94 7.00 3.29 -9.84
N MET A 95 7.23 4.10 -8.81
CA MET A 95 7.41 5.55 -8.94
C MET A 95 8.65 5.90 -9.79
N ASP A 96 9.77 5.20 -9.62
CA ASP A 96 10.95 5.37 -10.46
C ASP A 96 10.61 5.14 -11.95
N ARG A 97 9.88 4.07 -12.27
CA ARG A 97 9.43 3.79 -13.65
C ARG A 97 8.44 4.83 -14.19
N LEU A 98 7.55 5.35 -13.36
CA LEU A 98 6.61 6.41 -13.73
C LEU A 98 7.32 7.75 -13.95
N ASN A 99 8.42 7.98 -13.25
CA ASN A 99 9.27 9.16 -13.42
C ASN A 99 10.07 9.09 -14.74
N ASP A 100 10.65 7.92 -15.05
CA ASP A 100 11.42 7.69 -16.26
C ASP A 100 10.56 7.78 -17.53
N ALA A 101 9.32 7.31 -17.46
CA ALA A 101 8.35 7.36 -18.54
C ALA A 101 6.96 7.73 -17.98
N PRO A 102 6.64 9.01 -17.81
CA PRO A 102 5.35 9.47 -17.28
C PRO A 102 4.17 9.05 -18.18
N PRO A 103 3.00 8.77 -17.60
CA PRO A 103 1.77 8.52 -18.37
C PRO A 103 1.39 9.75 -19.22
N GLU A 104 0.97 9.52 -20.47
CA GLU A 104 0.65 10.62 -21.40
C GLU A 104 -0.71 11.25 -21.16
N ASP A 105 -1.75 10.43 -20.92
CA ASP A 105 -3.13 10.88 -20.69
C ASP A 105 -3.76 10.30 -19.43
N ARG A 106 -3.00 10.30 -18.34
CA ARG A 106 -3.45 9.85 -17.03
C ARG A 106 -2.62 10.47 -15.93
N GLU A 107 -3.25 10.83 -14.82
CA GLU A 107 -2.53 11.07 -13.59
C GLU A 107 -2.37 9.75 -12.83
N VAL A 108 -1.17 9.45 -12.34
CA VAL A 108 -0.92 8.36 -11.41
C VAL A 108 -0.43 8.96 -10.11
N TRP A 109 -1.24 8.78 -9.06
CA TRP A 109 -0.91 9.17 -7.69
C TRP A 109 -0.35 7.98 -6.93
N CYS A 110 0.77 8.17 -6.25
CA CYS A 110 1.39 7.18 -5.38
C CYS A 110 1.50 7.74 -3.95
N VAL A 111 1.00 6.99 -2.97
CA VAL A 111 1.17 7.28 -1.54
C VAL A 111 1.97 6.13 -0.92
N PRO A 112 3.30 6.24 -0.87
CA PRO A 112 4.17 5.11 -0.52
C PRO A 112 4.18 4.79 0.98
N LEU A 113 3.93 5.79 1.84
CA LEU A 113 4.10 5.71 3.29
C LEU A 113 2.79 6.12 4.00
N ALA A 114 1.71 5.33 3.79
CA ALA A 114 0.39 5.69 4.30
C ALA A 114 0.25 5.58 5.85
N ASN A 115 1.19 4.93 6.54
CA ASN A 115 1.26 4.85 8.00
C ASN A 115 2.69 5.15 8.50
N PRO A 116 3.14 6.41 8.41
CA PRO A 116 4.51 6.76 8.71
C PRO A 116 4.89 6.49 10.18
N ASP A 117 4.00 6.74 11.13
CA ASP A 117 4.23 6.44 12.55
C ASP A 117 4.47 4.96 12.80
N GLY A 118 3.65 4.10 12.20
CA GLY A 118 3.77 2.66 12.31
C GLY A 118 5.08 2.15 11.69
N ILE A 119 5.42 2.65 10.50
CA ILE A 119 6.67 2.31 9.79
C ILE A 119 7.90 2.68 10.63
N ARG A 120 7.93 3.87 11.21
CA ARG A 120 9.01 4.33 12.11
C ARG A 120 9.11 3.45 13.36
N ARG A 121 7.96 3.03 13.91
CA ARG A 121 7.93 2.09 15.03
C ARG A 121 8.52 0.73 14.67
N VAL A 122 8.24 0.22 13.47
CA VAL A 122 8.85 -1.02 12.94
C VAL A 122 10.36 -0.82 12.83
N GLU A 123 10.82 0.26 12.20
CA GLU A 123 12.24 0.56 12.06
C GLU A 123 12.95 0.63 13.42
N ALA A 124 12.37 1.35 14.39
CA ALA A 124 12.92 1.42 15.73
C ALA A 124 13.02 0.04 16.41
N ASN A 125 12.01 -0.82 16.23
CA ASN A 125 12.06 -2.20 16.73
C ASN A 125 13.19 -3.00 16.07
N LEU A 126 13.36 -2.89 14.75
CA LEU A 126 14.43 -3.56 14.01
C LEU A 126 15.83 -3.10 14.47
N ARG A 127 16.03 -1.77 14.64
CA ARG A 127 17.29 -1.21 15.12
C ARG A 127 17.65 -1.67 16.53
N HIS A 128 16.67 -1.96 17.38
CA HIS A 128 16.89 -2.45 18.75
C HIS A 128 16.76 -3.98 18.87
N GLY A 129 16.72 -4.72 17.77
CA GLY A 129 16.57 -6.18 17.78
C GLY A 129 15.24 -6.70 18.37
N ARG A 130 14.22 -5.85 18.43
CA ARG A 130 12.91 -6.21 19.01
C ARG A 130 12.05 -6.90 17.98
N ARG A 131 11.60 -8.11 18.26
CA ARG A 131 10.76 -8.94 17.39
C ARG A 131 9.26 -8.70 17.67
N ARG A 132 8.77 -7.49 17.40
CA ARG A 132 7.37 -7.11 17.66
C ARG A 132 6.60 -6.98 16.36
N MET A 133 5.40 -7.59 16.34
CA MET A 133 4.44 -7.35 15.27
C MET A 133 3.80 -5.95 15.44
N VAL A 134 3.80 -5.16 14.37
CA VAL A 134 3.18 -3.84 14.32
C VAL A 134 2.26 -3.79 13.10
N ARG A 135 0.96 -3.76 13.34
CA ARG A 135 -0.06 -3.70 12.27
C ARG A 135 -0.75 -2.34 12.20
N HIS A 136 -0.80 -1.65 13.30
CA HIS A 136 -1.67 -0.50 13.56
C HIS A 136 -0.92 0.83 13.41
N ASN A 137 -1.68 1.94 13.33
CA ASN A 137 -1.15 3.28 13.48
C ASN A 137 -0.76 3.59 14.95
N ALA A 138 -0.41 4.83 15.25
CA ALA A 138 0.01 5.24 16.60
C ALA A 138 -1.10 5.17 17.65
N ARG A 139 -2.37 5.17 17.24
CA ARG A 139 -3.55 4.99 18.13
C ARG A 139 -3.96 3.53 18.32
N GLY A 140 -3.27 2.59 17.69
CA GLY A 140 -3.63 1.17 17.76
C GLY A 140 -4.79 0.78 16.84
N VAL A 141 -5.03 1.53 15.77
CA VAL A 141 -6.07 1.27 14.77
C VAL A 141 -5.45 0.63 13.52
N ASP A 142 -6.07 -0.45 13.02
CA ASP A 142 -5.80 -1.01 11.70
C ASP A 142 -6.39 -0.06 10.63
N LEU A 143 -5.52 0.69 9.96
CA LEU A 143 -5.94 1.67 8.95
C LEU A 143 -6.75 1.02 7.82
N ASN A 144 -6.45 -0.25 7.49
CA ASN A 144 -7.21 -1.02 6.51
C ASN A 144 -8.53 -1.62 7.08
N ARG A 145 -9.03 -1.04 8.15
CA ARG A 145 -10.37 -1.28 8.73
C ARG A 145 -11.09 0.03 9.05
N ASN A 146 -10.46 1.17 8.72
CA ASN A 146 -10.97 2.48 9.08
C ASN A 146 -11.56 3.26 7.88
N PHE A 147 -11.46 2.76 6.64
CA PHE A 147 -12.03 3.41 5.47
C PHE A 147 -13.56 3.50 5.53
N PRO A 148 -14.18 4.59 4.96
CA PRO A 148 -15.57 4.93 5.24
C PRO A 148 -16.58 3.87 4.79
N ARG A 149 -16.35 3.23 3.64
CA ARG A 149 -17.33 2.32 3.04
C ARG A 149 -17.42 1.01 3.83
N TYR A 150 -18.64 0.68 4.22
CA TYR A 150 -18.98 -0.54 4.96
C TYR A 150 -18.33 -0.68 6.35
N TRP A 151 -17.74 0.38 6.91
CA TRP A 151 -17.04 0.38 8.19
C TRP A 151 -17.86 -0.20 9.35
N GLY A 152 -19.16 0.12 9.42
CA GLY A 152 -20.08 -0.31 10.50
C GLY A 152 -20.50 -1.78 10.46
N ARG A 153 -20.16 -2.53 9.39
CA ARG A 153 -20.63 -3.91 9.24
C ARG A 153 -20.02 -4.85 10.28
N PHE A 154 -20.80 -5.89 10.59
CA PHE A 154 -20.33 -6.99 11.43
C PHE A 154 -19.23 -7.78 10.73
N SER A 155 -18.23 -8.21 11.50
CA SER A 155 -17.16 -9.12 11.06
C SER A 155 -16.83 -10.08 12.19
N LEU A 156 -16.88 -11.38 11.88
CA LEU A 156 -16.48 -12.43 12.80
C LEU A 156 -14.98 -12.33 13.14
N ALA A 157 -14.14 -11.96 12.17
CA ALA A 157 -12.72 -11.72 12.39
C ALA A 157 -12.49 -10.68 13.48
N ARG A 158 -13.24 -9.57 13.47
CA ARG A 158 -13.16 -8.54 14.50
C ARG A 158 -13.66 -9.03 15.87
N LEU A 159 -14.72 -9.84 15.89
CA LEU A 159 -15.23 -10.40 17.13
C LEU A 159 -14.21 -11.32 17.80
N LEU A 160 -13.56 -12.19 17.04
CA LEU A 160 -12.62 -13.20 17.54
C LEU A 160 -11.20 -12.66 17.77
N LEU A 161 -10.76 -11.73 16.93
CA LEU A 161 -9.39 -11.21 16.89
C LEU A 161 -9.35 -9.68 17.12
N GLY A 162 -10.29 -9.17 17.95
CA GLY A 162 -10.62 -7.76 18.15
C GLY A 162 -9.44 -6.77 18.11
N PRO A 163 -8.41 -6.93 18.96
CA PRO A 163 -7.29 -6.00 18.97
C PRO A 163 -6.52 -5.95 17.64
N LEU A 164 -6.42 -7.08 16.92
CA LEU A 164 -5.70 -7.14 15.64
C LEU A 164 -6.43 -6.40 14.51
N PHE A 165 -7.78 -6.33 14.59
CA PHE A 165 -8.63 -5.68 13.60
C PHE A 165 -9.38 -4.47 14.19
N ALA A 166 -8.70 -3.70 15.04
CA ALA A 166 -9.23 -2.48 15.63
C ALA A 166 -9.54 -1.44 14.55
N ARG A 167 -10.84 -1.09 14.39
CA ARG A 167 -11.32 -0.26 13.27
C ARG A 167 -11.39 1.25 13.57
N GLY A 168 -10.99 1.68 14.78
CA GLY A 168 -11.17 3.05 15.25
C GLY A 168 -12.58 3.33 15.78
N ALA A 169 -12.80 4.55 16.27
CA ALA A 169 -14.03 4.99 16.90
C ALA A 169 -15.16 5.27 15.91
N ALA A 170 -14.80 5.72 14.71
CA ALA A 170 -15.73 6.02 13.61
C ALA A 170 -15.06 5.71 12.26
N ALA A 171 -15.85 5.71 11.19
CA ALA A 171 -15.33 5.69 9.82
C ALA A 171 -14.42 6.90 9.59
N ALA A 172 -13.23 6.67 9.03
CA ALA A 172 -12.20 7.70 8.83
C ALA A 172 -11.86 8.51 10.11
N SER A 173 -11.92 7.85 11.29
CA SER A 173 -11.50 8.49 12.54
C SER A 173 -10.00 8.78 12.59
N GLU A 174 -9.21 7.99 11.87
CA GLU A 174 -7.76 8.15 11.86
C GLU A 174 -7.33 9.23 10.87
N PRO A 175 -6.43 10.12 11.27
CA PRO A 175 -6.04 11.25 10.43
C PRO A 175 -5.45 10.80 9.09
N GLU A 176 -4.71 9.69 9.06
CA GLU A 176 -4.14 9.12 7.85
C GLU A 176 -5.24 8.71 6.84
N VAL A 177 -6.27 8.01 7.32
CA VAL A 177 -7.39 7.57 6.46
C VAL A 177 -8.27 8.75 6.07
N ARG A 178 -8.51 9.68 6.99
CA ARG A 178 -9.29 10.90 6.70
C ARG A 178 -8.65 11.73 5.60
N ALA A 179 -7.34 11.98 5.68
CA ALA A 179 -6.60 12.71 4.67
C ALA A 179 -6.72 12.05 3.28
N LEU A 180 -6.58 10.73 3.20
CA LEU A 180 -6.76 9.98 1.96
C LEU A 180 -8.20 10.04 1.44
N ALA A 181 -9.19 9.83 2.32
CA ALA A 181 -10.59 9.81 1.95
C ALA A 181 -11.10 11.20 1.49
N GLU A 182 -10.65 12.28 2.10
CA GLU A 182 -10.96 13.65 1.71
C GLU A 182 -10.28 14.03 0.40
N ARG A 183 -8.96 13.79 0.29
CA ARG A 183 -8.15 14.17 -0.88
C ARG A 183 -8.57 13.46 -2.16
N PHE A 184 -8.95 12.19 -2.05
CA PHE A 184 -9.40 11.35 -3.15
C PHE A 184 -10.91 11.08 -3.13
N SER A 185 -11.73 11.91 -2.47
CA SER A 185 -13.18 11.84 -2.58
C SER A 185 -13.64 12.16 -4.01
N GLN A 186 -14.82 11.67 -4.39
CA GLN A 186 -15.40 12.01 -5.71
C GLN A 186 -15.53 13.52 -5.93
N ALA A 187 -15.89 14.26 -4.88
CA ALA A 187 -16.01 15.72 -4.95
C ALA A 187 -14.65 16.37 -5.23
N ALA A 188 -13.64 16.09 -4.41
CA ALA A 188 -12.30 16.65 -4.56
C ALA A 188 -11.64 16.28 -5.91
N LEU A 189 -11.90 15.08 -6.43
CA LEU A 189 -11.41 14.67 -7.75
C LEU A 189 -12.14 15.41 -8.86
N ARG A 190 -13.46 15.57 -8.77
CA ARG A 190 -14.28 16.30 -9.74
C ARG A 190 -13.89 17.76 -9.87
N ASP A 191 -13.65 18.43 -8.72
CA ASP A 191 -13.21 19.83 -8.67
C ASP A 191 -11.87 20.06 -9.40
N ARG A 192 -11.08 18.99 -9.54
CA ARG A 192 -9.81 18.99 -10.29
C ARG A 192 -9.95 18.44 -11.71
N GLY A 193 -11.17 18.18 -12.17
CA GLY A 193 -11.43 17.59 -13.47
C GLY A 193 -10.97 16.13 -13.58
N CYS A 194 -10.86 15.39 -12.45
CA CYS A 194 -10.37 14.02 -12.42
C CYS A 194 -11.42 13.02 -11.94
N ARG A 195 -11.26 11.77 -12.39
CA ARG A 195 -12.02 10.60 -11.95
C ARG A 195 -11.07 9.45 -11.68
N LEU A 196 -11.15 8.88 -10.48
CA LEU A 196 -10.41 7.67 -10.14
C LEU A 196 -11.08 6.46 -10.83
N ASP A 197 -10.41 5.87 -11.79
CA ASP A 197 -10.90 4.68 -12.50
C ASP A 197 -10.07 3.42 -12.23
N ARG A 198 -8.89 3.57 -11.64
CA ARG A 198 -8.04 2.45 -11.22
C ARG A 198 -7.44 2.71 -9.85
N ALA A 199 -7.42 1.68 -9.00
CA ALA A 199 -6.79 1.75 -7.70
C ALA A 199 -6.01 0.47 -7.41
N LEU A 200 -4.83 0.63 -6.83
CA LEU A 200 -3.91 -0.45 -6.47
C LEU A 200 -3.46 -0.28 -5.03
N SER A 201 -3.68 -1.29 -4.21
CA SER A 201 -3.14 -1.36 -2.86
C SER A 201 -2.06 -2.42 -2.76
N LEU A 202 -0.90 -2.07 -2.19
CA LEU A 202 0.25 -2.95 -2.08
C LEU A 202 0.43 -3.40 -0.64
N HIS A 203 0.25 -4.69 -0.43
CA HIS A 203 0.30 -5.38 0.85
C HIS A 203 1.30 -6.54 0.84
N SER A 204 1.37 -7.29 1.93
CA SER A 204 2.12 -8.51 2.11
C SER A 204 1.54 -9.28 3.31
N PHE A 205 1.42 -10.58 3.27
CA PHE A 205 1.91 -11.57 2.32
C PHE A 205 0.82 -12.53 1.87
N GLY A 206 1.01 -13.16 0.73
CA GLY A 206 0.05 -14.17 0.26
C GLY A 206 0.31 -14.65 -1.16
N GLY A 207 0.95 -13.82 -1.99
CA GLY A 207 1.10 -14.10 -3.43
C GLY A 207 -0.26 -14.21 -4.09
N VAL A 208 -1.15 -13.27 -3.78
CA VAL A 208 -2.52 -13.21 -4.31
C VAL A 208 -2.86 -11.81 -4.78
N VAL A 209 -3.75 -11.71 -5.76
CA VAL A 209 -4.39 -10.48 -6.18
C VAL A 209 -5.85 -10.55 -5.71
N LEU A 210 -6.24 -9.62 -4.86
CA LEU A 210 -7.58 -9.54 -4.29
C LEU A 210 -8.41 -8.48 -5.00
N ILE A 211 -9.69 -8.82 -5.22
CA ILE A 211 -10.69 -7.92 -5.78
C ILE A 211 -11.84 -7.70 -4.78
N PRO A 212 -12.65 -6.62 -4.89
CA PRO A 212 -13.80 -6.38 -4.03
C PRO A 212 -14.87 -7.48 -4.16
N TYR A 213 -15.66 -7.70 -3.12
CA TYR A 213 -15.67 -7.06 -1.81
C TYR A 213 -14.90 -7.86 -0.78
N GLY A 214 -14.32 -7.14 0.21
CA GLY A 214 -13.88 -7.71 1.48
C GLY A 214 -15.01 -7.76 2.51
N ALA A 215 -15.95 -6.79 2.48
CA ALA A 215 -17.07 -6.70 3.42
C ALA A 215 -18.21 -7.66 3.13
N PHE A 216 -18.28 -8.28 1.95
CA PHE A 216 -19.39 -9.10 1.51
C PHE A 216 -18.96 -10.36 0.75
N TRP A 217 -19.73 -11.43 0.90
CA TRP A 217 -19.60 -12.65 0.09
C TRP A 217 -20.17 -12.50 -1.33
N ARG A 218 -21.07 -11.55 -1.55
CA ARG A 218 -21.63 -11.25 -2.87
C ARG A 218 -20.57 -10.62 -3.78
N ARG A 219 -20.69 -10.86 -5.06
CA ARG A 219 -19.85 -10.24 -6.10
C ARG A 219 -20.27 -8.78 -6.32
N THR A 220 -19.32 -7.98 -6.82
CA THR A 220 -19.61 -6.63 -7.32
C THR A 220 -20.40 -6.68 -8.63
N ALA A 221 -21.04 -5.58 -9.01
CA ALA A 221 -21.71 -5.47 -10.32
C ALA A 221 -20.69 -5.62 -11.48
N HIS A 222 -19.45 -5.15 -11.30
CA HIS A 222 -18.38 -5.22 -12.30
C HIS A 222 -17.39 -6.38 -12.04
N TYR A 223 -17.86 -7.45 -11.41
CA TYR A 223 -16.99 -8.57 -11.00
C TYR A 223 -16.18 -9.18 -12.15
N ALA A 224 -16.78 -9.36 -13.32
CA ALA A 224 -16.11 -9.97 -14.46
C ALA A 224 -14.93 -9.10 -14.95
N GLU A 225 -15.11 -7.79 -14.97
CA GLU A 225 -14.10 -6.82 -15.36
C GLU A 225 -12.97 -6.76 -14.31
N GLN A 226 -13.32 -6.67 -13.02
CA GLN A 226 -12.36 -6.74 -11.92
C GLN A 226 -11.52 -8.02 -11.98
N ALA A 227 -12.18 -9.17 -12.18
CA ALA A 227 -11.49 -10.46 -12.22
C ALA A 227 -10.61 -10.62 -13.46
N ARG A 228 -10.96 -10.01 -14.59
CA ARG A 228 -10.10 -9.98 -15.79
C ARG A 228 -8.85 -9.17 -15.52
N ALA A 229 -9.00 -7.92 -15.10
CA ALA A 229 -7.85 -7.06 -14.78
C ALA A 229 -6.92 -7.69 -13.72
N ALA A 230 -7.51 -8.35 -12.71
CA ALA A 230 -6.73 -9.06 -11.70
C ALA A 230 -5.95 -10.26 -12.26
N ARG A 231 -6.52 -11.01 -13.22
CA ARG A 231 -5.81 -12.13 -13.88
C ARG A 231 -4.67 -11.62 -14.75
N ASP A 232 -4.90 -10.58 -15.54
CA ASP A 232 -3.86 -9.96 -16.38
C ASP A 232 -2.67 -9.51 -15.52
N VAL A 233 -2.95 -8.86 -14.39
CA VAL A 233 -1.91 -8.47 -13.42
C VAL A 233 -1.21 -9.70 -12.81
N ALA A 234 -1.98 -10.73 -12.42
CA ALA A 234 -1.43 -11.93 -11.79
C ALA A 234 -0.53 -12.72 -12.73
N GLU A 235 -0.87 -12.82 -14.02
CA GLU A 235 -0.07 -13.45 -15.06
C GLU A 235 1.23 -12.68 -15.29
N ARG A 236 1.17 -11.36 -15.47
CA ARG A 236 2.36 -10.49 -15.59
C ARG A 236 3.28 -10.59 -14.39
N ILE A 237 2.74 -10.67 -13.16
CA ILE A 237 3.55 -10.90 -11.96
C ILE A 237 4.27 -12.26 -12.07
N GLY A 238 3.59 -13.30 -12.56
CA GLY A 238 4.18 -14.62 -12.77
C GLY A 238 5.33 -14.60 -13.76
N GLU A 239 5.14 -13.91 -14.89
CA GLU A 239 6.15 -13.75 -15.94
C GLU A 239 7.37 -12.97 -15.42
N GLU A 240 7.16 -11.82 -14.81
CA GLU A 240 8.22 -10.94 -14.34
C GLU A 240 9.02 -11.48 -13.15
N THR A 241 8.37 -12.27 -12.30
CA THR A 241 9.03 -12.87 -11.11
C THR A 241 9.59 -14.27 -11.37
N GLY A 242 9.19 -14.94 -12.44
CA GLY A 242 9.50 -16.35 -12.69
C GLY A 242 8.90 -17.33 -11.67
N GLN A 243 7.95 -16.88 -10.82
CA GLN A 243 7.40 -17.69 -9.72
C GLN A 243 6.01 -18.27 -10.03
N GLY A 244 5.55 -18.14 -11.27
CA GLY A 244 4.18 -18.47 -11.69
C GLY A 244 3.15 -17.41 -11.25
N ALA A 245 2.00 -17.40 -11.91
CA ALA A 245 0.94 -16.44 -11.66
C ALA A 245 0.47 -16.43 -10.20
N TYR A 246 0.08 -15.24 -9.72
CA TYR A 246 -0.56 -15.11 -8.43
C TYR A 246 -2.01 -15.61 -8.50
N ARG A 247 -2.53 -16.07 -7.37
CA ARG A 247 -3.94 -16.46 -7.29
C ARG A 247 -4.83 -15.22 -7.29
N VAL A 248 -5.96 -15.27 -8.01
CA VAL A 248 -6.96 -14.20 -7.99
C VAL A 248 -8.14 -14.63 -7.14
N LEU A 249 -8.49 -13.83 -6.14
CA LEU A 249 -9.58 -14.12 -5.21
C LEU A 249 -10.40 -12.86 -4.91
N GLN A 250 -11.70 -13.04 -4.65
CA GLN A 250 -12.47 -12.02 -3.95
C GLN A 250 -11.98 -11.94 -2.50
N SER A 251 -11.73 -10.73 -1.99
CA SER A 251 -11.11 -10.52 -0.67
C SER A 251 -11.85 -11.22 0.48
N ALA A 252 -13.19 -11.20 0.50
CA ALA A 252 -13.99 -11.93 1.49
C ALA A 252 -13.82 -13.46 1.43
N ARG A 253 -13.27 -14.01 0.35
CA ARG A 253 -13.05 -15.45 0.15
C ARG A 253 -11.61 -15.89 0.40
N TRP A 254 -10.73 -14.96 0.74
CA TRP A 254 -9.33 -15.27 1.00
C TRP A 254 -9.16 -16.10 2.27
N VAL A 255 -9.84 -15.69 3.35
CA VAL A 255 -9.89 -16.47 4.60
C VAL A 255 -11.33 -16.93 4.81
N PRO A 256 -11.62 -18.22 4.72
CA PRO A 256 -12.97 -18.74 4.87
C PRO A 256 -13.64 -18.32 6.19
N GLY A 257 -14.87 -17.83 6.12
CA GLY A 257 -15.63 -17.39 7.29
C GLY A 257 -15.35 -15.94 7.75
N PHE A 258 -14.35 -15.25 7.19
CA PHE A 258 -13.97 -13.92 7.60
C PHE A 258 -14.27 -12.88 6.52
N THR A 259 -14.99 -11.82 6.92
CA THR A 259 -15.15 -10.61 6.10
C THR A 259 -14.31 -9.48 6.68
N ALA A 260 -13.93 -8.53 5.83
CA ALA A 260 -13.03 -7.43 6.18
C ALA A 260 -13.67 -6.07 5.81
N PRO A 261 -14.71 -5.61 6.55
CA PRO A 261 -15.33 -4.32 6.32
C PRO A 261 -14.39 -3.16 6.66
N GLY A 262 -14.55 -2.03 5.97
CA GLY A 262 -13.73 -0.84 6.17
C GLY A 262 -12.36 -0.89 5.49
N MET A 263 -12.20 -1.76 4.48
CA MET A 263 -10.99 -1.81 3.64
C MET A 263 -10.96 -0.69 2.61
N GLU A 264 -9.75 -0.26 2.27
CA GLU A 264 -9.48 0.65 1.15
C GLU A 264 -9.96 0.06 -0.18
N LEU A 265 -9.79 -1.24 -0.40
CA LEU A 265 -10.21 -1.95 -1.60
C LEU A 265 -11.71 -1.78 -1.88
N ASP A 266 -12.54 -1.92 -0.83
CA ASP A 266 -13.98 -1.73 -0.91
C ASP A 266 -14.35 -0.25 -1.07
N TRP A 267 -13.58 0.65 -0.47
CA TRP A 267 -13.78 2.09 -0.61
C TRP A 267 -13.51 2.55 -2.04
N PHE A 268 -12.40 2.15 -2.64
CA PHE A 268 -12.09 2.48 -4.03
C PHE A 268 -13.22 2.07 -4.97
N TYR A 269 -13.72 0.84 -4.82
CA TYR A 269 -14.79 0.36 -5.67
C TYR A 269 -16.14 1.04 -5.37
N ALA A 270 -16.53 1.11 -4.11
CA ALA A 270 -17.87 1.61 -3.74
C ALA A 270 -18.00 3.13 -3.85
N GLU A 271 -16.90 3.87 -3.72
CA GLU A 271 -16.87 5.31 -3.90
C GLU A 271 -16.75 5.70 -5.38
N HIS A 272 -15.91 5.04 -6.15
CA HIS A 272 -15.49 5.48 -7.49
C HIS A 272 -15.92 4.56 -8.62
N SER A 273 -16.43 3.37 -8.34
CA SER A 273 -16.59 2.27 -9.31
C SER A 273 -15.25 1.92 -10.01
N ALA A 274 -14.13 2.20 -9.35
CA ALA A 274 -12.81 1.98 -9.91
C ALA A 274 -12.50 0.49 -10.07
N LEU A 275 -11.73 0.12 -11.07
CA LEU A 275 -11.04 -1.16 -11.07
C LEU A 275 -10.08 -1.16 -9.87
N SER A 276 -10.34 -2.01 -8.89
CA SER A 276 -9.66 -1.97 -7.60
C SER A 276 -8.98 -3.30 -7.32
N LEU A 277 -7.66 -3.25 -7.16
CA LEU A 277 -6.85 -4.42 -6.87
C LEU A 277 -6.05 -4.22 -5.58
N LEU A 278 -5.94 -5.29 -4.79
CA LEU A 278 -4.99 -5.38 -3.70
C LEU A 278 -4.03 -6.51 -4.00
N VAL A 279 -2.73 -6.21 -4.02
CA VAL A 279 -1.68 -7.17 -4.32
C VAL A 279 -0.91 -7.51 -3.06
N GLU A 280 -0.92 -8.77 -2.67
CA GLU A 280 -0.07 -9.33 -1.63
C GLU A 280 1.30 -9.66 -2.25
N CYS A 281 2.20 -8.71 -2.18
CA CYS A 281 3.45 -8.63 -2.96
C CYS A 281 4.41 -9.80 -2.78
N SER A 282 4.43 -10.44 -1.60
CA SER A 282 5.31 -11.58 -1.38
C SER A 282 4.52 -12.86 -1.17
N ARG A 283 5.12 -14.00 -1.56
CA ARG A 283 4.63 -15.31 -1.16
C ARG A 283 5.00 -15.57 0.30
N LYS A 284 4.34 -16.54 0.91
CA LYS A 284 4.63 -16.96 2.29
C LYS A 284 6.11 -17.35 2.45
N ASN A 285 6.82 -16.68 3.35
CA ASN A 285 8.25 -16.88 3.59
C ASN A 285 8.56 -17.90 4.70
N GLN A 286 7.55 -18.33 5.45
CA GLN A 286 7.71 -19.34 6.51
C GLN A 286 7.86 -20.71 5.86
N ARG A 287 9.09 -21.18 5.77
CA ARG A 287 9.43 -22.52 5.28
C ARG A 287 9.90 -23.37 6.45
N LEU A 288 9.57 -24.66 6.45
CA LEU A 288 10.08 -25.62 7.45
C LEU A 288 11.62 -25.70 7.43
N SER A 289 12.24 -25.41 6.27
CA SER A 289 13.70 -25.35 6.10
C SER A 289 14.37 -24.10 6.70
N ALA A 290 13.61 -23.13 7.20
CA ALA A 290 14.14 -21.91 7.80
C ALA A 290 13.42 -21.60 9.13
N PRO A 291 13.61 -22.41 10.18
CA PRO A 291 12.88 -22.29 11.44
C PRO A 291 13.12 -20.97 12.17
N SER A 292 14.27 -20.31 11.96
CA SER A 292 14.55 -19.00 12.53
C SER A 292 13.57 -17.92 12.06
N ALA A 293 13.04 -18.02 10.82
CA ALA A 293 12.07 -17.07 10.29
C ALA A 293 10.74 -17.07 11.06
N TRP A 294 10.40 -18.17 11.73
CA TRP A 294 9.18 -18.28 12.53
C TRP A 294 9.15 -17.32 13.73
N PHE A 295 10.33 -16.99 14.24
CA PHE A 295 10.50 -16.10 15.40
C PHE A 295 10.80 -14.66 15.00
N GLU A 296 10.74 -14.33 13.71
CA GLU A 296 10.99 -12.99 13.18
C GLU A 296 9.78 -12.46 12.42
N PRO A 297 8.80 -11.82 13.09
CA PRO A 297 7.57 -11.34 12.46
C PRO A 297 7.79 -10.46 11.21
N PHE A 298 8.86 -9.67 11.17
CA PHE A 298 9.20 -8.87 9.99
C PHE A 298 9.42 -9.75 8.75
N ARG A 299 10.06 -10.91 8.91
CA ARG A 299 10.31 -11.88 7.81
C ARG A 299 9.07 -12.58 7.30
N TRP A 300 7.98 -12.57 8.05
CA TRP A 300 6.72 -13.15 7.57
C TRP A 300 6.19 -12.37 6.37
N PHE A 301 6.39 -11.06 6.37
CA PHE A 301 5.88 -10.13 5.37
C PHE A 301 6.90 -9.81 4.28
N ASN A 302 8.19 -9.99 4.56
CA ASN A 302 9.27 -9.38 3.80
C ASN A 302 10.30 -10.42 3.34
N PRO A 303 10.53 -10.57 2.01
CA PRO A 303 11.58 -11.45 1.50
C PRO A 303 12.98 -10.93 1.84
N THR A 304 13.98 -11.80 1.66
CA THR A 304 15.38 -11.45 1.92
C THR A 304 16.03 -10.64 0.81
N ASP A 305 15.49 -10.70 -0.40
CA ASP A 305 15.92 -9.93 -1.56
C ASP A 305 14.75 -9.06 -2.08
N PRO A 306 14.48 -7.93 -1.41
CA PRO A 306 13.35 -7.09 -1.76
C PRO A 306 13.52 -6.36 -3.07
N GLN A 307 14.75 -6.00 -3.47
CA GLN A 307 14.99 -5.12 -4.62
C GLN A 307 14.63 -5.82 -5.94
N GLN A 308 15.04 -7.07 -6.10
CA GLN A 308 14.71 -7.85 -7.29
C GLN A 308 13.20 -8.08 -7.40
N LEU A 309 12.55 -8.47 -6.30
CA LEU A 309 11.11 -8.68 -6.29
C LEU A 309 10.34 -7.36 -6.53
N ALA A 310 10.71 -6.28 -5.87
CA ALA A 310 10.07 -4.97 -6.04
C ALA A 310 10.18 -4.47 -7.49
N ALA A 311 11.34 -4.61 -8.11
CA ALA A 311 11.55 -4.24 -9.51
C ALA A 311 10.68 -5.08 -10.48
N ALA A 312 10.60 -6.40 -10.26
CA ALA A 312 9.75 -7.29 -11.06
C ALA A 312 8.26 -6.94 -10.90
N LEU A 313 7.79 -6.77 -9.65
CA LEU A 313 6.41 -6.34 -9.38
C LEU A 313 6.10 -4.98 -10.01
N ALA A 314 7.01 -4.02 -9.94
CA ALA A 314 6.82 -2.70 -10.55
C ALA A 314 6.66 -2.81 -12.07
N ARG A 315 7.44 -3.67 -12.75
CA ARG A 315 7.26 -3.93 -14.20
C ARG A 315 5.89 -4.52 -14.50
N ALA A 316 5.47 -5.51 -13.74
CA ALA A 316 4.17 -6.18 -13.92
C ALA A 316 2.98 -5.24 -13.68
N LEU A 317 3.09 -4.30 -12.73
CA LEU A 317 2.01 -3.41 -12.29
C LEU A 317 1.93 -2.12 -13.10
N THR A 318 3.00 -1.70 -13.76
CA THR A 318 3.06 -0.45 -14.55
C THR A 318 1.94 -0.36 -15.60
N PRO A 319 1.67 -1.37 -16.44
CA PRO A 319 0.60 -1.28 -17.44
C PRO A 319 -0.79 -1.08 -16.79
N TYR A 320 -1.06 -1.75 -15.68
CA TYR A 320 -2.32 -1.59 -14.97
C TYR A 320 -2.52 -0.14 -14.48
N VAL A 321 -1.55 0.45 -13.81
CA VAL A 321 -1.71 1.82 -13.28
C VAL A 321 -1.71 2.88 -14.36
N ARG A 322 -1.11 2.60 -15.52
CA ARG A 322 -1.17 3.45 -16.71
C ARG A 322 -2.46 3.31 -17.51
N GLY A 323 -3.29 2.33 -17.20
CA GLY A 323 -4.53 2.07 -17.93
C GLY A 323 -4.33 1.41 -19.29
N GLU A 324 -3.21 0.73 -19.48
CA GLU A 324 -2.81 0.01 -20.71
C GLU A 324 -3.27 -1.46 -20.71
N ALA A 325 -3.88 -1.92 -19.61
CA ALA A 325 -4.32 -3.30 -19.40
C ALA A 325 -5.78 -3.36 -18.94
#